data_95c32b028c83029a9914bfcee9d128e3
#
_entry.id   95c32b028c83029a9914bfcee9d128e3
#
_cell.length_a   1.000
_cell.length_b   1.000
_cell.length_c   1.000
_cell.angle_alpha   90.00
_cell.angle_beta   90.00
_cell.angle_gamma   90.00
#
_symmetry.space_group_name_H-M   'P 1'
#
loop_
_entity.id
_entity.type
_entity.pdbx_description
1 polymer ?
#
loop_
_entity_poly.entity_id
_entity_poly.type
_entity_poly.pdbx_seq_one_letter_code
_entity_poly.pdbx_strand_id
1 'polypeptide(L)'
;MGIVLDTNVLLSALMTRGTPPNLLYEMWRDRKFDLVSCELQLDEVRAVSRRDDLRARLTHSEVGTLVNLIRRLAIMVESLPEVIASPDPKDNYLLALAQAAKVELLVTGDKSHLLALKKHGSTRIITARQAVQML
;
A
#
# COMPACT_ATOMS: atom_id res chain seq x y z
N MET A 1 13.59 -7.11 1.93
CA MET A 1 12.60 -7.05 0.82
C MET A 1 11.73 -5.81 0.99
N GLY A 2 11.64 -5.00 -0.07
CA GLY A 2 10.79 -3.81 -0.10
C GLY A 2 9.42 -4.12 -0.68
N ILE A 3 8.37 -3.58 -0.08
CA ILE A 3 7.00 -3.80 -0.51
C ILE A 3 6.23 -2.48 -0.47
N VAL A 4 5.46 -2.20 -1.53
CA VAL A 4 4.47 -1.14 -1.56
C VAL A 4 3.10 -1.78 -1.33
N LEU A 5 2.33 -1.26 -0.38
CA LEU A 5 0.94 -1.67 -0.13
C LEU A 5 0.02 -0.59 -0.66
N ASP A 6 -0.95 -0.98 -1.50
CA ASP A 6 -1.98 -0.05 -1.97
C ASP A 6 -2.74 0.53 -0.76
N THR A 7 -3.23 1.74 -0.89
CA THR A 7 -3.97 2.45 0.16
C THR A 7 -5.13 1.63 0.70
N ASN A 8 -5.89 0.95 -0.16
CA ASN A 8 -7.00 0.10 0.29
C ASN A 8 -6.53 -1.09 1.12
N VAL A 9 -5.35 -1.63 0.83
CA VAL A 9 -4.75 -2.71 1.63
C VAL A 9 -4.38 -2.19 3.01
N LEU A 10 -3.77 -1.00 3.08
CA LEU A 10 -3.41 -0.36 4.35
C LEU A 10 -4.64 -0.10 5.23
N LEU A 11 -5.72 0.42 4.66
CA LEU A 11 -6.95 0.70 5.41
C LEU A 11 -7.65 -0.59 5.81
N SER A 12 -7.70 -1.59 4.94
CA SER A 12 -8.29 -2.90 5.25
C SER A 12 -7.57 -3.58 6.41
N ALA A 13 -6.26 -3.35 6.54
CA ALA A 13 -5.47 -3.90 7.64
C ALA A 13 -5.97 -3.45 9.01
N LEU A 14 -6.56 -2.25 9.09
CA LEU A 14 -7.09 -1.70 10.34
C LEU A 14 -8.50 -2.17 10.65
N MET A 15 -9.23 -2.67 9.65
CA MET A 15 -10.67 -2.94 9.79
C MET A 15 -10.99 -4.31 10.37
N THR A 16 -10.21 -5.34 10.00
CA THR A 16 -10.53 -6.71 10.41
C THR A 16 -9.26 -7.51 10.72
N ARG A 17 -9.19 -8.07 11.92
CA ARG A 17 -8.07 -8.91 12.35
C ARG A 17 -8.07 -10.25 11.60
N GLY A 18 -6.86 -10.77 11.36
CA GLY A 18 -6.66 -12.10 10.79
C GLY A 18 -6.81 -12.18 9.28
N THR A 19 -7.22 -11.10 8.62
CA THR A 19 -7.27 -11.03 7.16
C THR A 19 -5.88 -10.89 6.56
N PRO A 20 -5.68 -11.22 5.27
CA PRO A 20 -4.38 -11.02 4.65
C PRO A 20 -3.81 -9.60 4.78
N PRO A 21 -4.58 -8.51 4.57
CA PRO A 21 -4.06 -7.17 4.82
C PRO A 21 -3.59 -6.95 6.26
N ASN A 22 -4.35 -7.44 7.23
CA ASN A 22 -3.98 -7.31 8.64
C ASN A 22 -2.70 -8.11 8.95
N LEU A 23 -2.57 -9.32 8.39
CA LEU A 23 -1.37 -10.14 8.56
C LEU A 23 -0.13 -9.45 7.97
N LEU A 24 -0.27 -8.81 6.82
CA LEU A 24 0.83 -8.03 6.23
C LEU A 24 1.23 -6.86 7.12
N TYR A 25 0.26 -6.17 7.70
CA TYR A 25 0.52 -5.09 8.64
C TYR A 25 1.34 -5.60 9.84
N GLU A 26 0.93 -6.72 10.43
CA GLU A 26 1.63 -7.34 11.56
C GLU A 26 3.04 -7.77 11.15
N MET A 27 3.22 -8.35 9.97
CA MET A 27 4.53 -8.74 9.44
C MET A 27 5.45 -7.53 9.28
N TRP A 28 4.92 -6.40 8.80
CA TRP A 28 5.68 -5.15 8.73
C TRP A 28 6.09 -4.68 10.13
N ARG A 29 5.17 -4.72 11.08
CA ARG A 29 5.46 -4.32 12.46
C ARG A 29 6.53 -5.22 13.09
N ASP A 30 6.57 -6.49 12.69
CA ASP A 30 7.58 -7.46 13.12
C ASP A 30 8.86 -7.39 12.28
N ARG A 31 8.98 -6.41 11.39
CA ARG A 31 10.14 -6.17 10.54
C ARG A 31 10.45 -7.32 9.58
N LYS A 32 9.42 -8.00 9.09
CA LYS A 32 9.59 -9.09 8.10
C LYS A 32 9.87 -8.54 6.71
N PHE A 33 9.52 -7.29 6.44
CA PHE A 33 9.82 -6.60 5.21
C PHE A 33 9.88 -5.10 5.45
N ASP A 34 10.40 -4.36 4.46
CA ASP A 34 10.45 -2.90 4.48
C ASP A 34 9.23 -2.35 3.74
N LEU A 35 8.37 -1.61 4.43
CA LEU A 35 7.28 -0.89 3.79
C LEU A 35 7.83 0.37 3.12
N VAL A 36 7.44 0.58 1.87
CA VAL A 36 7.83 1.78 1.11
C VAL A 36 6.59 2.62 0.85
N SER A 37 6.67 3.92 1.10
CA SER A 37 5.56 4.84 0.95
C SER A 37 6.05 6.24 0.54
N CYS A 38 5.13 7.18 0.45
CA CYS A 38 5.41 8.59 0.14
C CYS A 38 4.30 9.46 0.72
N GLU A 39 4.55 10.76 0.80
CA GLU A 39 3.55 11.70 1.35
C GLU A 39 2.24 11.70 0.56
N LEU A 40 2.31 11.52 -0.76
CA LEU A 40 1.11 11.43 -1.59
C LEU A 40 0.20 10.27 -1.14
N GLN A 41 0.79 9.12 -0.77
CA GLN A 41 0.02 8.00 -0.25
C GLN A 41 -0.60 8.33 1.11
N LEU A 42 0.12 9.02 1.98
CA LEU A 42 -0.42 9.40 3.29
C LEU A 42 -1.62 10.35 3.15
N ASP A 43 -1.56 11.27 2.18
CA ASP A 43 -2.69 12.13 1.85
C ASP A 43 -3.88 11.30 1.35
N GLU A 44 -3.63 10.30 0.51
CA GLU A 44 -4.67 9.40 0.00
C GLU A 44 -5.28 8.56 1.14
N VAL A 45 -4.48 8.05 2.04
CA VAL A 45 -4.96 7.30 3.21
C VAL A 45 -5.97 8.14 3.98
N ARG A 46 -5.64 9.39 4.26
CA ARG A 46 -6.54 10.30 4.96
C ARG A 46 -7.82 10.56 4.18
N ALA A 47 -7.70 10.86 2.88
CA ALA A 47 -8.84 11.18 2.05
C ALA A 47 -9.80 9.98 1.90
N VAL A 48 -9.26 8.79 1.61
CA VAL A 48 -10.06 7.58 1.42
C VAL A 48 -10.74 7.14 2.71
N SER A 49 -10.07 7.28 3.85
CA SER A 49 -10.63 6.91 5.16
C SER A 49 -11.86 7.72 5.54
N ARG A 50 -12.05 8.89 4.93
CA ARG A 50 -13.20 9.77 5.19
C ARG A 50 -14.40 9.48 4.31
N ARG A 51 -14.31 8.54 3.37
CA ARG A 51 -15.45 8.12 2.56
C ARG A 51 -16.53 7.50 3.43
N ASP A 52 -17.80 7.71 3.06
CA ASP A 52 -18.95 7.31 3.89
C ASP A 52 -18.95 5.82 4.24
N ASP A 53 -18.54 4.96 3.32
CA ASP A 53 -18.49 3.52 3.51
C ASP A 53 -17.39 3.06 4.48
N LEU A 54 -16.33 3.86 4.67
CA LEU A 54 -15.20 3.54 5.55
C LEU A 54 -15.25 4.30 6.87
N ARG A 55 -15.81 5.50 6.87
CA ARG A 55 -15.82 6.38 8.05
C ARG A 55 -16.48 5.75 9.27
N ALA A 56 -17.46 4.88 9.08
CA ALA A 56 -18.13 4.18 10.17
C ALA A 56 -17.29 3.05 10.76
N ARG A 57 -16.27 2.57 10.04
CA ARG A 57 -15.44 1.43 10.42
C ARG A 57 -14.04 1.81 10.89
N LEU A 58 -13.64 3.06 10.67
CA LEU A 58 -12.30 3.56 10.98
C LEU A 58 -12.41 4.82 11.82
N THR A 59 -11.76 4.84 12.97
CA THR A 59 -11.71 6.06 13.78
C THR A 59 -10.63 6.99 13.23
N HIS A 60 -10.83 8.29 13.45
CA HIS A 60 -9.84 9.30 13.11
C HIS A 60 -8.49 9.02 13.79
N SER A 61 -8.53 8.55 15.02
CA SER A 61 -7.35 8.22 15.81
C SER A 61 -6.58 7.04 15.23
N GLU A 62 -7.28 5.98 14.77
CA GLU A 62 -6.63 4.83 14.14
C GLU A 62 -5.89 5.21 12.86
N VAL A 63 -6.54 6.03 12.04
CA VAL A 63 -5.96 6.50 10.77
C VAL A 63 -4.75 7.40 11.05
N GLY A 64 -4.86 8.31 12.02
CA GLY A 64 -3.75 9.18 12.42
C GLY A 64 -2.56 8.38 12.92
N THR A 65 -2.81 7.35 13.72
CA THR A 65 -1.75 6.45 14.21
C THR A 65 -1.06 5.74 13.06
N LEU A 66 -1.82 5.21 12.10
CA LEU A 66 -1.26 4.55 10.92
C LEU A 66 -0.37 5.51 10.12
N VAL A 67 -0.87 6.71 9.84
CA VAL A 67 -0.11 7.72 9.09
C VAL A 67 1.21 8.06 9.80
N ASN A 68 1.15 8.28 11.12
CA ASN A 68 2.35 8.59 11.89
C ASN A 68 3.35 7.44 11.93
N LEU A 69 2.88 6.21 12.04
CA LEU A 69 3.75 5.03 12.01
C LEU A 69 4.42 4.87 10.65
N ILE A 70 3.69 5.04 9.57
CA ILE A 70 4.25 4.94 8.22
C ILE A 70 5.32 6.01 8.03
N ARG A 71 5.01 7.26 8.37
CA ARG A 71 5.96 8.36 8.22
C ARG A 71 7.25 8.12 9.01
N ARG A 72 7.14 7.50 10.18
CA ARG A 72 8.29 7.28 11.06
C ARG A 72 9.08 6.02 10.73
N LEU A 73 8.41 4.94 10.32
CA LEU A 73 9.04 3.61 10.20
C LEU A 73 9.21 3.11 8.77
N ALA A 74 8.42 3.60 7.82
CA ALA A 74 8.54 3.17 6.43
C ALA A 74 9.70 3.91 5.72
N ILE A 75 10.12 3.35 4.61
CA ILE A 75 11.05 4.03 3.71
C ILE A 75 10.21 5.04 2.92
N MET A 76 10.41 6.32 3.17
CA MET A 76 9.67 7.40 2.54
C MET A 76 10.42 7.92 1.32
N VAL A 77 9.82 7.78 0.14
CA VAL A 77 10.39 8.26 -1.12
C VAL A 77 9.94 9.71 -1.34
N GLU A 78 10.90 10.61 -1.54
CA GLU A 78 10.61 12.05 -1.67
C GLU A 78 10.29 12.47 -3.10
N SER A 79 10.87 11.82 -4.10
CA SER A 79 10.70 12.19 -5.49
C SER A 79 10.28 10.98 -6.32
N LEU A 80 9.16 11.10 -7.03
CA LEU A 80 8.62 10.04 -7.86
C LEU A 80 8.89 10.30 -9.35
N PRO A 81 9.31 9.26 -10.11
CA PRO A 81 9.38 9.39 -11.56
C PRO A 81 7.98 9.51 -12.15
N GLU A 82 7.91 10.07 -13.36
CA GLU A 82 6.65 10.05 -14.11
C GLU A 82 6.41 8.66 -14.67
N VAL A 83 5.25 8.08 -14.35
CA VAL A 83 4.84 6.76 -14.86
C VAL A 83 3.43 6.86 -15.42
N ILE A 84 3.25 6.35 -16.64
CA ILE A 84 1.96 6.27 -17.33
C ILE A 84 1.81 4.83 -17.80
N ALA A 85 1.41 3.94 -16.91
CA ALA A 85 1.34 2.51 -17.20
C ALA A 85 0.00 1.88 -16.81
N SER A 86 -0.70 2.43 -15.79
CA SER A 86 -2.00 1.92 -15.39
C SER A 86 -3.11 2.54 -16.23
N PRO A 87 -4.18 1.78 -16.56
CA PRO A 87 -5.39 2.34 -17.17
C PRO A 87 -6.04 3.42 -16.31
N ASP A 88 -5.91 3.34 -14.97
CA ASP A 88 -6.37 4.40 -14.07
C ASP A 88 -5.19 5.29 -13.68
N PRO A 89 -5.19 6.58 -14.10
CA PRO A 89 -4.10 7.49 -13.78
C PRO A 89 -3.82 7.65 -12.29
N LYS A 90 -4.82 7.43 -11.43
CA LYS A 90 -4.66 7.55 -9.98
C LYS A 90 -3.73 6.50 -9.40
N ASP A 91 -3.57 5.36 -10.09
CA ASP A 91 -2.71 4.27 -9.64
C ASP A 91 -1.26 4.45 -10.06
N ASN A 92 -0.98 5.38 -10.98
CA ASN A 92 0.36 5.53 -11.53
C ASN A 92 1.40 5.93 -10.48
N TYR A 93 1.00 6.66 -9.42
CA TYR A 93 1.95 7.01 -8.39
C TYR A 93 2.45 5.78 -7.61
N LEU A 94 1.61 4.75 -7.46
CA LEU A 94 2.02 3.50 -6.79
C LEU A 94 3.08 2.77 -7.63
N LEU A 95 2.92 2.76 -8.95
CA LEU A 95 3.90 2.19 -9.87
C LEU A 95 5.20 3.01 -9.85
N ALA A 96 5.08 4.33 -9.80
CA ALA A 96 6.22 5.23 -9.69
C ALA A 96 6.98 5.00 -8.38
N LEU A 97 6.26 4.82 -7.28
CA LEU A 97 6.82 4.53 -5.97
C LEU A 97 7.59 3.21 -5.98
N ALA A 98 6.97 2.16 -6.52
CA ALA A 98 7.60 0.85 -6.64
C ALA A 98 8.86 0.91 -7.49
N GLN A 99 8.84 1.67 -8.59
CA GLN A 99 9.96 1.85 -9.49
C GLN A 99 11.10 2.63 -8.81
N ALA A 100 10.77 3.73 -8.15
CA ALA A 100 11.78 4.57 -7.49
C ALA A 100 12.57 3.82 -6.42
N ALA A 101 11.88 2.99 -5.64
CA ALA A 101 12.50 2.23 -4.55
C ALA A 101 12.91 0.81 -4.98
N LYS A 102 12.64 0.42 -6.21
CA LYS A 102 12.98 -0.91 -6.77
C LYS A 102 12.48 -2.03 -5.87
N VAL A 103 11.22 -1.92 -5.44
CA VAL A 103 10.63 -2.93 -4.56
C VAL A 103 10.35 -4.24 -5.30
N GLU A 104 10.33 -5.34 -4.57
CA GLU A 104 10.01 -6.66 -5.12
C GLU A 104 8.53 -6.83 -5.36
N LEU A 105 7.68 -6.26 -4.50
CA LEU A 105 6.23 -6.47 -4.55
C LEU A 105 5.46 -5.18 -4.44
N LEU A 106 4.39 -5.07 -5.24
CA LEU A 106 3.30 -4.11 -5.06
C LEU A 106 2.04 -4.92 -4.78
N VAL A 107 1.45 -4.72 -3.60
CA VAL A 107 0.28 -5.48 -3.13
C VAL A 107 -0.98 -4.64 -3.29
N THR A 108 -1.96 -5.18 -3.98
CA THR A 108 -3.21 -4.48 -4.28
C THR A 108 -4.39 -5.43 -4.36
N GLY A 109 -5.60 -4.93 -4.17
CA GLY A 109 -6.84 -5.64 -4.43
C GLY A 109 -7.52 -5.22 -5.74
N ASP A 110 -6.91 -4.30 -6.48
CA ASP A 110 -7.48 -3.76 -7.72
C ASP A 110 -7.28 -4.72 -8.88
N LYS A 111 -8.30 -5.56 -9.13
CA LYS A 111 -8.27 -6.58 -10.19
C LYS A 111 -8.32 -5.98 -11.59
N SER A 112 -8.98 -4.84 -11.76
CA SER A 112 -9.25 -4.25 -13.08
C SER A 112 -8.07 -3.52 -13.66
N HIS A 113 -7.20 -2.95 -12.82
CA HIS A 113 -6.13 -2.08 -13.26
C HIS A 113 -4.75 -2.60 -12.86
N LEU A 114 -4.39 -2.51 -11.57
CA LEU A 114 -3.03 -2.87 -11.13
C LEU A 114 -2.74 -4.36 -11.25
N LEU A 115 -3.63 -5.23 -10.75
CA LEU A 115 -3.41 -6.69 -10.82
C LEU A 115 -3.35 -7.18 -12.26
N ALA A 116 -4.08 -6.54 -13.17
CA ALA A 116 -4.08 -6.90 -14.58
C ALA A 116 -2.70 -6.69 -15.23
N LEU A 117 -1.89 -5.78 -14.72
CA LEU A 117 -0.53 -5.54 -15.21
C LEU A 117 0.43 -6.67 -14.84
N LYS A 118 0.19 -7.38 -13.76
CA LYS A 118 0.99 -8.49 -13.22
C LYS A 118 2.39 -8.09 -12.76
N LYS A 119 3.03 -7.17 -13.43
CA LYS A 119 4.34 -6.64 -13.04
C LYS A 119 4.56 -5.25 -13.62
N HIS A 120 5.48 -4.52 -13.02
CA HIS A 120 5.98 -3.25 -13.54
C HIS A 120 7.49 -3.22 -13.31
N GLY A 121 8.27 -3.26 -14.40
CA GLY A 121 9.72 -3.42 -14.29
C GLY A 121 10.05 -4.72 -13.57
N SER A 122 10.83 -4.64 -12.49
CA SER A 122 11.19 -5.78 -11.65
C SER A 122 10.21 -6.05 -10.51
N THR A 123 9.18 -5.21 -10.35
CA THR A 123 8.18 -5.34 -9.29
C THR A 123 7.04 -6.25 -9.73
N ARG A 124 6.74 -7.29 -8.94
CA ARG A 124 5.56 -8.13 -9.14
C ARG A 124 4.36 -7.49 -8.46
N ILE A 125 3.21 -7.55 -9.14
CA ILE A 125 1.95 -7.00 -8.62
C ILE A 125 1.05 -8.17 -8.23
N ILE A 126 0.77 -8.29 -6.94
CA ILE A 126 0.08 -9.45 -6.36
C ILE A 126 -0.97 -9.04 -5.34
N THR A 127 -1.80 -10.00 -4.94
CA THR A 127 -2.79 -9.81 -3.89
C THR A 127 -2.16 -9.91 -2.50
N ALA A 128 -2.88 -9.42 -1.49
CA ALA A 128 -2.44 -9.55 -0.11
C ALA A 128 -2.31 -11.02 0.31
N ARG A 129 -3.23 -11.88 -0.13
CA ARG A 129 -3.17 -13.32 0.16
C ARG A 129 -1.89 -13.94 -0.40
N GLN A 130 -1.56 -13.64 -1.66
CA GLN A 130 -0.34 -14.13 -2.29
C GLN A 130 0.90 -13.64 -1.55
N ALA A 131 0.91 -12.37 -1.14
CA ALA A 131 2.04 -11.80 -0.40
C ALA A 131 2.26 -12.51 0.93
N VAL A 132 1.20 -12.77 1.69
CA VAL A 132 1.30 -13.51 2.96
C VAL A 132 1.90 -14.89 2.74
N GLN A 133 1.54 -15.58 1.66
CA GLN A 133 2.07 -16.91 1.36
C GLN A 133 3.55 -16.89 0.96
N MET A 134 4.04 -15.78 0.45
CA MET A 134 5.44 -15.61 0.02
C MET A 134 6.38 -15.21 1.15
N LEU A 135 5.87 -14.66 2.23
CA LEU A 135 6.69 -14.09 3.31
C LEU A 135 6.89 -15.03 4.53
#